data_80d8f01f6e68ea3d198345c27b5e02d0
#
_entry.id   80d8f01f6e68ea3d198345c27b5e02d0
#
_cell.length_a   1.000
_cell.length_b   1.000
_cell.length_c   1.000
_cell.angle_alpha   90.00
_cell.angle_beta   90.00
_cell.angle_gamma   90.00
#
_symmetry.space_group_name_H-M   'P 1'
#
loop_
_entity.id
_entity.type
_entity.pdbx_description
1 polymer ?
#
loop_
_entity_poly.entity_id
_entity_poly.type
_entity_poly.pdbx_seq_one_letter_code
_entity_poly.pdbx_strand_id
1 'polypeptide(L)'
;MPLTGSFGTLLIRGLLAGLIAGLLAGIVGNFIGEPKVDAAIAIEEAAAAPAEESHGAEAGHSHGEAAGGGHSHGEDEAVVSRPWQKFGQFLANALAGMAFGAIVATAAHYARRFTSIPGPRLVLGLGVAGWLAVVIVPFFKYPANPPAVGDPETINDRTLLWVAAVVLGLVAVAAAVFVWNLLRAQLGSLRLVVGVAAFVLVVTLGYILLPGVNEVGTDFPASLLWEFRTASLAVSTTLWLSIGLVFAVITEWLERSSTRVPEPVATAG
;
A
#
# COMPACT_ATOMS: atom_id res chain seq x y z
N MET A 1 -17.72 -17.36 16.90
CA MET A 1 -17.63 -18.66 16.21
C MET A 1 -16.29 -18.77 15.50
N PRO A 2 -15.67 -19.96 15.35
CA PRO A 2 -14.45 -20.10 14.55
C PRO A 2 -14.73 -19.79 13.08
N LEU A 3 -13.69 -19.42 12.33
CA LEU A 3 -13.83 -19.12 10.90
C LEU A 3 -14.27 -20.34 10.10
N THR A 4 -15.45 -20.27 9.49
CA THR A 4 -16.08 -21.37 8.75
C THR A 4 -15.96 -21.21 7.24
N GLY A 5 -16.08 -22.31 6.50
CA GLY A 5 -16.05 -22.36 5.05
C GLY A 5 -14.85 -23.12 4.48
N SER A 6 -14.96 -23.54 3.21
CA SER A 6 -13.86 -24.16 2.46
C SER A 6 -12.78 -23.11 2.12
N PHE A 7 -11.60 -23.56 1.69
CA PHE A 7 -10.58 -22.64 1.19
C PHE A 7 -11.09 -21.74 0.08
N GLY A 8 -11.80 -22.32 -0.91
CA GLY A 8 -12.38 -21.54 -2.01
C GLY A 8 -13.38 -20.49 -1.55
N THR A 9 -14.22 -20.82 -0.55
CA THR A 9 -15.17 -19.85 0.02
C THR A 9 -14.45 -18.68 0.69
N LEU A 10 -13.40 -18.96 1.47
CA LEU A 10 -12.60 -17.91 2.11
C LEU A 10 -11.85 -17.07 1.09
N LEU A 11 -11.33 -17.69 0.04
CA LEU A 11 -10.63 -17.00 -1.04
C LEU A 11 -11.57 -16.02 -1.76
N ILE A 12 -12.79 -16.44 -2.11
CA ILE A 12 -13.77 -15.55 -2.72
C ILE A 12 -14.11 -14.37 -1.79
N ARG A 13 -14.33 -14.62 -0.49
CA ARG A 13 -14.56 -13.55 0.49
C ARG A 13 -13.39 -12.58 0.55
N GLY A 14 -12.15 -13.10 0.55
CA GLY A 14 -10.95 -12.27 0.56
C GLY A 14 -10.78 -11.45 -0.73
N LEU A 15 -11.03 -12.06 -1.89
CA LEU A 15 -11.02 -11.36 -3.19
C LEU A 15 -12.05 -10.22 -3.23
N LEU A 16 -13.27 -10.46 -2.77
CA LEU A 16 -14.32 -9.43 -2.70
C LEU A 16 -13.97 -8.31 -1.71
N ALA A 17 -13.47 -8.68 -0.53
CA ALA A 17 -13.02 -7.70 0.46
C ALA A 17 -11.86 -6.87 -0.09
N GLY A 18 -10.91 -7.51 -0.77
CA GLY A 18 -9.79 -6.85 -1.42
C GLY A 18 -10.20 -5.94 -2.56
N LEU A 19 -11.16 -6.33 -3.39
CA LEU A 19 -11.71 -5.48 -4.46
C LEU A 19 -12.30 -4.19 -3.88
N ILE A 20 -13.17 -4.31 -2.87
CA ILE A 20 -13.78 -3.16 -2.20
C ILE A 20 -12.70 -2.27 -1.58
N ALA A 21 -11.74 -2.87 -0.89
CA ALA A 21 -10.64 -2.15 -0.25
C ALA A 21 -9.75 -1.42 -1.28
N GLY A 22 -9.46 -2.06 -2.42
CA GLY A 22 -8.69 -1.47 -3.52
C GLY A 22 -9.41 -0.28 -4.15
N LEU A 23 -10.72 -0.37 -4.35
CA LEU A 23 -11.52 0.76 -4.85
C LEU A 23 -11.54 1.92 -3.84
N LEU A 24 -11.70 1.65 -2.54
CA LEU A 24 -11.61 2.67 -1.50
C LEU A 24 -10.22 3.34 -1.47
N ALA A 25 -9.16 2.55 -1.56
CA ALA A 25 -7.79 3.07 -1.65
C ALA A 25 -7.58 3.90 -2.93
N GLY A 26 -8.16 3.50 -4.06
CA GLY A 26 -8.16 4.27 -5.30
C GLY A 26 -8.87 5.62 -5.15
N ILE A 27 -10.01 5.66 -4.47
CA ILE A 27 -10.71 6.92 -4.15
C ILE A 27 -9.82 7.83 -3.31
N VAL A 28 -9.25 7.32 -2.21
CA VAL A 28 -8.33 8.10 -1.37
C VAL A 28 -7.13 8.58 -2.17
N GLY A 29 -6.54 7.71 -3.01
CA GLY A 29 -5.42 8.06 -3.89
C GLY A 29 -5.75 9.18 -4.86
N ASN A 30 -6.94 9.13 -5.48
CA ASN A 30 -7.37 10.17 -6.42
C ASN A 30 -7.56 11.54 -5.76
N PHE A 31 -8.11 11.60 -4.54
CA PHE A 31 -8.37 12.89 -3.87
C PHE A 31 -7.17 13.45 -3.11
N ILE A 32 -6.33 12.59 -2.54
CA ILE A 32 -5.23 13.00 -1.67
C ILE A 32 -3.87 12.84 -2.37
N GLY A 33 -3.67 11.76 -3.14
CA GLY A 33 -2.41 11.42 -3.79
C GLY A 33 -2.18 12.17 -5.09
N GLU A 34 -3.15 12.14 -6.03
CA GLU A 34 -3.01 12.72 -7.36
C GLU A 34 -2.58 14.19 -7.37
N PRO A 35 -3.10 15.10 -6.52
CA PRO A 35 -2.61 16.48 -6.49
C PRO A 35 -1.11 16.60 -6.16
N LYS A 36 -0.56 15.65 -5.41
CA LYS A 36 0.87 15.63 -5.04
C LYS A 36 1.72 15.02 -6.16
N VAL A 37 1.17 14.06 -6.90
CA VAL A 37 1.78 13.52 -8.11
C VAL A 37 1.82 14.59 -9.20
N ASP A 38 0.71 15.28 -9.46
CA ASP A 38 0.65 16.37 -10.46
C ASP A 38 1.64 17.49 -10.12
N ALA A 39 1.76 17.89 -8.85
CA ALA A 39 2.74 18.90 -8.42
C ALA A 39 4.19 18.44 -8.58
N ALA A 40 4.50 17.15 -8.34
CA ALA A 40 5.85 16.62 -8.52
C ALA A 40 6.22 16.48 -10.00
N ILE A 41 5.28 16.08 -10.87
CA ILE A 41 5.48 16.05 -12.33
C ILE A 41 5.78 17.46 -12.86
N ALA A 42 5.06 18.49 -12.39
CA ALA A 42 5.33 19.86 -12.80
C ALA A 42 6.74 20.33 -12.44
N ILE A 43 7.32 19.86 -11.32
CA ILE A 43 8.72 20.13 -10.96
C ILE A 43 9.68 19.41 -11.92
N GLU A 44 9.40 18.16 -12.25
CA GLU A 44 10.22 17.35 -13.17
C GLU A 44 10.24 17.98 -14.57
N GLU A 45 9.08 18.38 -15.09
CA GLU A 45 8.95 19.06 -16.38
C GLU A 45 9.67 20.42 -16.39
N ALA A 46 9.54 21.19 -15.31
CA ALA A 46 10.25 22.48 -15.19
C ALA A 46 11.78 22.29 -15.14
N ALA A 47 12.27 21.22 -14.53
CA ALA A 47 13.70 20.90 -14.48
C ALA A 47 14.23 20.38 -15.82
N ALA A 48 13.38 19.74 -16.64
CA ALA A 48 13.73 19.24 -17.95
C ALA A 48 13.63 20.32 -19.06
N ALA A 49 12.96 21.46 -18.81
CA ALA A 49 12.84 22.55 -19.76
C ALA A 49 14.22 23.16 -20.08
N PRO A 50 14.58 23.40 -21.38
CA PRO A 50 15.82 24.09 -21.73
C PRO A 50 15.85 25.45 -21.05
N ALA A 51 16.98 25.82 -20.43
CA ALA A 51 17.18 27.17 -19.94
C ALA A 51 17.03 28.13 -21.12
N GLU A 52 15.98 28.94 -21.15
CA GLU A 52 15.88 30.03 -22.10
C GLU A 52 17.06 30.97 -21.82
N GLU A 53 18.09 30.91 -22.69
CA GLU A 53 19.14 31.90 -22.68
C GLU A 53 18.48 33.25 -22.93
N SER A 54 18.48 34.10 -21.93
CA SER A 54 18.05 35.48 -22.00
C SER A 54 19.07 36.24 -22.88
N HIS A 55 18.97 36.08 -24.21
CA HIS A 55 19.65 36.96 -25.14
C HIS A 55 18.96 38.32 -25.10
N GLY A 56 19.67 39.26 -24.49
CA GLY A 56 19.35 40.66 -24.49
C GLY A 56 19.06 41.16 -25.91
N ALA A 57 18.07 41.99 -26.01
CA ALA A 57 17.64 42.66 -27.19
C ALA A 57 18.82 43.40 -27.90
N GLU A 58 19.18 43.01 -29.12
CA GLU A 58 19.72 43.91 -30.11
C GLU A 58 19.10 43.62 -31.48
N ALA A 59 18.85 44.75 -32.15
CA ALA A 59 18.00 44.90 -33.30
C ALA A 59 18.57 44.35 -34.63
N GLY A 60 17.64 43.85 -35.46
CA GLY A 60 17.65 44.04 -36.91
C GLY A 60 18.59 43.13 -37.73
N HIS A 61 18.00 42.25 -38.51
CA HIS A 61 18.07 42.28 -39.99
C HIS A 61 17.33 41.06 -40.59
N SER A 62 16.47 41.37 -41.57
CA SER A 62 15.77 40.46 -42.46
C SER A 62 16.72 39.67 -43.36
N HIS A 63 16.40 38.44 -43.70
CA HIS A 63 16.33 37.80 -45.02
C HIS A 63 16.55 36.26 -44.94
N GLY A 64 15.72 35.51 -45.65
CA GLY A 64 16.12 34.30 -46.35
C GLY A 64 15.43 33.02 -45.91
N GLU A 65 14.40 32.65 -46.67
CA GLU A 65 13.88 31.29 -46.73
C GLU A 65 15.02 30.30 -47.05
N ALA A 66 15.12 29.25 -46.22
CA ALA A 66 15.67 27.99 -46.65
C ALA A 66 15.03 26.86 -45.80
N ALA A 67 14.27 26.01 -46.48
CA ALA A 67 13.76 24.76 -45.96
C ALA A 67 14.93 23.87 -45.52
N GLY A 68 14.88 23.37 -44.31
CA GLY A 68 15.87 22.42 -43.81
C GLY A 68 15.48 21.89 -42.43
N GLY A 69 14.85 20.73 -42.40
CA GLY A 69 14.84 19.71 -41.36
C GLY A 69 14.88 20.18 -39.91
N GLY A 70 13.75 20.56 -39.34
CA GLY A 70 13.64 20.69 -37.91
C GLY A 70 13.77 19.30 -37.29
N HIS A 71 14.88 19.05 -36.64
CA HIS A 71 14.95 18.02 -35.61
C HIS A 71 14.10 18.53 -34.45
N SER A 72 12.81 18.16 -34.46
CA SER A 72 12.00 18.18 -33.25
C SER A 72 12.68 17.21 -32.30
N HIS A 73 13.38 17.71 -31.30
CA HIS A 73 13.63 16.95 -30.09
C HIS A 73 12.24 16.66 -29.54
N GLY A 74 11.84 15.38 -29.69
CA GLY A 74 10.51 14.94 -29.30
C GLY A 74 10.29 15.30 -27.84
N GLU A 75 9.22 16.04 -27.62
CA GLU A 75 8.43 15.84 -26.44
C GLU A 75 8.28 14.32 -26.32
N ASP A 76 8.88 13.69 -25.30
CA ASP A 76 8.48 12.37 -24.87
C ASP A 76 7.02 12.54 -24.43
N GLU A 77 6.10 12.54 -25.39
CA GLU A 77 4.67 12.44 -25.12
C GLU A 77 4.51 11.21 -24.23
N ALA A 78 4.11 11.44 -22.99
CA ALA A 78 3.87 10.36 -22.05
C ALA A 78 3.04 9.30 -22.79
N VAL A 79 3.59 8.09 -22.95
CA VAL A 79 3.01 6.98 -23.72
C VAL A 79 1.54 6.75 -23.37
N VAL A 80 1.13 7.22 -22.19
CA VAL A 80 -0.24 7.14 -21.67
C VAL A 80 -0.68 8.52 -21.16
N SER A 81 -1.80 9.04 -21.69
CA SER A 81 -2.35 10.33 -21.23
C SER A 81 -2.79 10.30 -19.74
N ARG A 82 -2.77 11.46 -19.08
CA ARG A 82 -3.14 11.58 -17.64
C ARG A 82 -4.49 10.97 -17.27
N PRO A 83 -5.60 11.11 -18.05
CA PRO A 83 -6.85 10.43 -17.76
C PRO A 83 -6.72 8.91 -17.71
N TRP A 84 -5.94 8.33 -18.62
CA TRP A 84 -5.68 6.88 -18.64
C TRP A 84 -4.77 6.43 -17.49
N GLN A 85 -3.81 7.25 -17.07
CA GLN A 85 -3.00 6.98 -15.87
C GLN A 85 -3.88 6.93 -14.61
N LYS A 86 -4.81 7.88 -14.45
CA LYS A 86 -5.78 7.90 -13.33
C LYS A 86 -6.71 6.69 -13.36
N PHE A 87 -7.22 6.31 -14.53
CA PHE A 87 -8.00 5.07 -14.66
C PHE A 87 -7.15 3.83 -14.31
N GLY A 88 -5.92 3.77 -14.82
CA GLY A 88 -4.96 2.71 -14.50
C GLY A 88 -4.67 2.59 -13.00
N GLN A 89 -4.63 3.69 -12.27
CA GLN A 89 -4.47 3.72 -10.82
C GLN A 89 -5.62 2.99 -10.11
N PHE A 90 -6.88 3.25 -10.50
CA PHE A 90 -8.03 2.53 -9.92
C PHE A 90 -7.97 1.04 -10.20
N LEU A 91 -7.66 0.67 -11.44
CA LEU A 91 -7.50 -0.74 -11.83
C LEU A 91 -6.37 -1.41 -11.06
N ALA A 92 -5.21 -0.77 -10.97
CA ALA A 92 -4.06 -1.29 -10.22
C ALA A 92 -4.38 -1.46 -8.73
N ASN A 93 -5.03 -0.47 -8.09
CA ASN A 93 -5.45 -0.58 -6.70
C ASN A 93 -6.49 -1.70 -6.49
N ALA A 94 -7.44 -1.88 -7.41
CA ALA A 94 -8.43 -2.96 -7.36
C ALA A 94 -7.76 -4.34 -7.44
N LEU A 95 -6.85 -4.52 -8.40
CA LEU A 95 -6.10 -5.78 -8.59
C LEU A 95 -5.16 -6.06 -7.41
N ALA A 96 -4.42 -5.06 -6.93
CA ALA A 96 -3.58 -5.18 -5.75
C ALA A 96 -4.42 -5.53 -4.50
N GLY A 97 -5.57 -4.86 -4.33
CA GLY A 97 -6.50 -5.18 -3.25
C GLY A 97 -6.98 -6.62 -3.29
N MET A 98 -7.37 -7.12 -4.47
CA MET A 98 -7.77 -8.52 -4.66
C MET A 98 -6.62 -9.48 -4.32
N ALA A 99 -5.40 -9.19 -4.76
CA ALA A 99 -4.22 -10.01 -4.47
C ALA A 99 -3.94 -10.07 -2.95
N PHE A 100 -3.92 -8.92 -2.27
CA PHE A 100 -3.72 -8.87 -0.82
C PHE A 100 -4.90 -9.50 -0.06
N GLY A 101 -6.13 -9.33 -0.53
CA GLY A 101 -7.31 -10.00 0.02
C GLY A 101 -7.20 -11.53 -0.08
N ALA A 102 -6.69 -12.05 -1.20
CA ALA A 102 -6.43 -13.48 -1.38
C ALA A 102 -5.31 -13.99 -0.43
N ILE A 103 -4.26 -13.20 -0.22
CA ILE A 103 -3.18 -13.50 0.73
C ILE A 103 -3.74 -13.57 2.15
N VAL A 104 -4.54 -12.58 2.57
CA VAL A 104 -5.16 -12.55 3.91
C VAL A 104 -6.12 -13.75 4.08
N ALA A 105 -6.90 -14.10 3.06
CA ALA A 105 -7.79 -15.25 3.08
C ALA A 105 -7.01 -16.58 3.22
N THR A 106 -5.91 -16.70 2.52
CA THR A 106 -5.01 -17.85 2.60
C THR A 106 -4.39 -17.95 4.00
N ALA A 107 -3.87 -16.83 4.52
CA ALA A 107 -3.34 -16.76 5.87
C ALA A 107 -4.41 -17.12 6.92
N ALA A 108 -5.64 -16.62 6.78
CA ALA A 108 -6.75 -16.93 7.66
C ALA A 108 -7.14 -18.43 7.61
N HIS A 109 -7.14 -19.02 6.39
CA HIS A 109 -7.42 -20.46 6.24
C HIS A 109 -6.42 -21.32 6.99
N TYR A 110 -5.15 -21.00 6.96
CA TYR A 110 -4.13 -21.76 7.68
C TYR A 110 -4.10 -21.40 9.17
N ALA A 111 -4.17 -20.11 9.52
CA ALA A 111 -4.10 -19.65 10.90
C ALA A 111 -5.23 -20.22 11.77
N ARG A 112 -6.45 -20.38 11.24
CA ARG A 112 -7.60 -20.95 11.98
C ARG A 112 -7.36 -22.36 12.52
N ARG A 113 -6.36 -23.08 12.01
CA ARG A 113 -5.99 -24.42 12.49
C ARG A 113 -5.20 -24.38 13.81
N PHE A 114 -4.59 -23.23 14.10
CA PHE A 114 -3.68 -23.03 15.23
C PHE A 114 -4.23 -22.09 16.29
N THR A 115 -5.46 -21.54 16.09
CA THR A 115 -6.07 -20.59 17.00
C THR A 115 -7.56 -20.83 17.16
N SER A 116 -8.09 -20.51 18.36
CA SER A 116 -9.53 -20.50 18.67
C SER A 116 -10.15 -19.10 18.55
N ILE A 117 -9.42 -18.11 18.01
CA ILE A 117 -9.93 -16.76 17.84
C ILE A 117 -11.15 -16.78 16.91
N PRO A 118 -12.24 -16.05 17.23
CA PRO A 118 -13.41 -15.94 16.35
C PRO A 118 -13.03 -15.42 14.96
N GLY A 119 -13.67 -15.96 13.91
CA GLY A 119 -13.37 -15.67 12.52
C GLY A 119 -13.22 -14.18 12.18
N PRO A 120 -14.20 -13.31 12.52
CA PRO A 120 -14.09 -11.87 12.25
C PRO A 120 -12.89 -11.21 12.94
N ARG A 121 -12.58 -11.58 14.17
CA ARG A 121 -11.40 -11.06 14.89
C ARG A 121 -10.08 -11.56 14.31
N LEU A 122 -10.06 -12.80 13.81
CA LEU A 122 -8.88 -13.38 13.17
C LEU A 122 -8.51 -12.61 11.89
N VAL A 123 -9.49 -12.40 11.00
CA VAL A 123 -9.23 -11.70 9.73
C VAL A 123 -8.91 -10.23 9.95
N LEU A 124 -9.50 -9.58 10.93
CA LEU A 124 -9.18 -8.23 11.36
C LEU A 124 -7.73 -8.13 11.87
N GLY A 125 -7.35 -9.07 12.74
CA GLY A 125 -5.99 -9.18 13.25
C GLY A 125 -4.95 -9.42 12.15
N LEU A 126 -5.28 -10.24 11.15
CA LEU A 126 -4.42 -10.46 9.98
C LEU A 126 -4.31 -9.21 9.08
N GLY A 127 -5.40 -8.43 8.93
CA GLY A 127 -5.35 -7.14 8.24
C GLY A 127 -4.41 -6.16 8.93
N VAL A 128 -4.51 -6.03 10.26
CA VAL A 128 -3.61 -5.18 11.07
C VAL A 128 -2.17 -5.70 11.01
N ALA A 129 -1.95 -7.01 11.10
CA ALA A 129 -0.63 -7.61 11.01
C ALA A 129 0.02 -7.36 9.64
N GLY A 130 -0.74 -7.50 8.55
CA GLY A 130 -0.31 -7.17 7.21
C GLY A 130 0.00 -5.68 7.05
N TRP A 131 -0.84 -4.79 7.58
CA TRP A 131 -0.59 -3.36 7.61
C TRP A 131 0.72 -3.01 8.32
N LEU A 132 0.96 -3.57 9.50
CA LEU A 132 2.22 -3.35 10.23
C LEU A 132 3.42 -3.83 9.43
N ALA A 133 3.35 -5.05 8.86
CA ALA A 133 4.47 -5.67 8.17
C ALA A 133 4.78 -5.04 6.80
N VAL A 134 3.74 -4.73 6.01
CA VAL A 134 3.89 -4.32 4.60
C VAL A 134 3.85 -2.81 4.41
N VAL A 135 3.23 -2.08 5.37
CA VAL A 135 3.09 -0.63 5.26
C VAL A 135 3.97 0.07 6.30
N ILE A 136 3.71 -0.15 7.59
CA ILE A 136 4.35 0.65 8.66
C ILE A 136 5.86 0.42 8.71
N VAL A 137 6.30 -0.83 8.75
CA VAL A 137 7.75 -1.12 8.85
C VAL A 137 8.51 -0.60 7.62
N PRO A 138 8.11 -0.86 6.36
CA PRO A 138 8.79 -0.26 5.22
C PRO A 138 8.70 1.26 5.17
N PHE A 139 7.56 1.86 5.52
CA PHE A 139 7.36 3.31 5.45
C PHE A 139 8.38 4.10 6.27
N PHE A 140 8.71 3.66 7.47
CA PHE A 140 9.67 4.38 8.32
C PHE A 140 11.14 4.18 7.90
N LYS A 141 11.46 3.16 7.12
CA LYS A 141 12.82 2.92 6.65
C LYS A 141 13.02 3.36 5.19
N TYR A 142 12.07 3.03 4.33
CA TYR A 142 12.09 3.29 2.88
C TYR A 142 10.74 3.85 2.42
N PRO A 143 10.43 5.11 2.78
CA PRO A 143 9.19 5.75 2.37
C PRO A 143 9.10 5.89 0.85
N ALA A 144 7.88 5.98 0.33
CA ALA A 144 7.64 6.24 -1.08
C ALA A 144 8.21 7.62 -1.49
N ASN A 145 8.75 7.69 -2.70
CA ASN A 145 9.19 8.92 -3.31
C ASN A 145 8.25 9.33 -4.46
N PRO A 146 7.97 10.63 -4.62
CA PRO A 146 7.20 11.14 -5.75
C PRO A 146 8.03 11.12 -7.05
N PRO A 147 7.42 11.38 -8.23
CA PRO A 147 8.14 11.75 -9.44
C PRO A 147 9.20 12.82 -9.16
N ALA A 148 10.23 12.91 -9.98
CA ALA A 148 11.41 13.76 -9.80
C ALA A 148 12.31 13.44 -8.59
N VAL A 149 12.01 12.39 -7.80
CA VAL A 149 12.83 11.98 -6.65
C VAL A 149 13.30 10.54 -6.81
N GLY A 150 14.60 10.37 -6.91
CA GLY A 150 15.27 9.07 -7.01
C GLY A 150 16.01 8.90 -8.34
N ASP A 151 17.07 8.07 -8.30
CA ASP A 151 17.85 7.73 -9.47
C ASP A 151 17.24 6.48 -10.16
N PRO A 152 16.95 6.52 -11.47
CA PRO A 152 16.47 5.36 -12.21
C PRO A 152 17.41 4.15 -12.14
N GLU A 153 18.73 4.35 -12.02
CA GLU A 153 19.71 3.26 -11.95
C GLU A 153 19.60 2.47 -10.63
N THR A 154 19.10 3.09 -9.56
CA THR A 154 18.97 2.47 -8.22
C THR A 154 17.63 1.79 -7.97
N ILE A 155 16.71 1.78 -8.93
CA ILE A 155 15.34 1.26 -8.78
C ILE A 155 15.31 -0.18 -8.26
N ASN A 156 16.19 -1.05 -8.77
CA ASN A 156 16.27 -2.45 -8.36
C ASN A 156 16.74 -2.58 -6.90
N ASP A 157 17.76 -1.84 -6.51
CA ASP A 157 18.31 -1.88 -5.16
C ASP A 157 17.29 -1.36 -4.14
N ARG A 158 16.61 -0.26 -4.44
CA ARG A 158 15.53 0.28 -3.61
C ARG A 158 14.37 -0.71 -3.45
N THR A 159 14.00 -1.39 -4.54
CA THR A 159 12.96 -2.41 -4.51
C THR A 159 13.35 -3.59 -3.62
N LEU A 160 14.58 -4.09 -3.74
CA LEU A 160 15.09 -5.16 -2.89
C LEU A 160 15.14 -4.75 -1.41
N LEU A 161 15.58 -3.53 -1.12
CA LEU A 161 15.61 -3.01 0.25
C LEU A 161 14.21 -2.83 0.83
N TRP A 162 13.24 -2.39 0.02
CA TRP A 162 11.85 -2.33 0.42
C TRP A 162 11.29 -3.72 0.73
N VAL A 163 11.55 -4.72 -0.14
CA VAL A 163 11.17 -6.11 0.11
C VAL A 163 11.83 -6.66 1.38
N ALA A 164 13.10 -6.34 1.62
CA ALA A 164 13.78 -6.72 2.85
C ALA A 164 13.12 -6.12 4.10
N ALA A 165 12.65 -4.86 4.02
CA ALA A 165 11.88 -4.24 5.10
C ALA A 165 10.50 -4.90 5.29
N VAL A 166 9.83 -5.35 4.23
CA VAL A 166 8.59 -6.15 4.34
C VAL A 166 8.87 -7.48 5.05
N VAL A 167 9.93 -8.19 4.67
CA VAL A 167 10.33 -9.45 5.33
C VAL A 167 10.65 -9.20 6.79
N LEU A 168 11.37 -8.12 7.12
CA LEU A 168 11.63 -7.70 8.50
C LEU A 168 10.31 -7.48 9.27
N GLY A 169 9.33 -6.81 8.66
CA GLY A 169 8.00 -6.59 9.25
C GLY A 169 7.26 -7.90 9.53
N LEU A 170 7.31 -8.85 8.59
CA LEU A 170 6.71 -10.18 8.78
C LEU A 170 7.41 -10.94 9.92
N VAL A 171 8.74 -10.89 10.01
CA VAL A 171 9.50 -11.51 11.10
C VAL A 171 9.16 -10.86 12.45
N ALA A 172 9.04 -9.52 12.49
CA ALA A 172 8.67 -8.79 13.70
C ALA A 172 7.25 -9.16 14.19
N VAL A 173 6.28 -9.26 13.27
CA VAL A 173 4.92 -9.74 13.59
C VAL A 173 4.96 -11.19 14.09
N ALA A 174 5.70 -12.06 13.42
CA ALA A 174 5.85 -13.46 13.85
C ALA A 174 6.47 -13.56 15.25
N ALA A 175 7.49 -12.77 15.55
CA ALA A 175 8.12 -12.71 16.87
C ALA A 175 7.13 -12.24 17.95
N ALA A 176 6.33 -11.21 17.67
CA ALA A 176 5.30 -10.72 18.58
C ALA A 176 4.24 -11.80 18.88
N VAL A 177 3.75 -12.49 17.84
CA VAL A 177 2.79 -13.59 17.96
C VAL A 177 3.39 -14.78 18.71
N PHE A 178 4.64 -15.12 18.43
CA PHE A 178 5.36 -16.18 19.15
C PHE A 178 5.46 -15.89 20.65
N VAL A 179 5.90 -14.69 21.01
CA VAL A 179 6.00 -14.26 22.43
C VAL A 179 4.64 -14.21 23.08
N TRP A 180 3.62 -13.70 22.39
CA TRP A 180 2.23 -13.72 22.87
C TRP A 180 1.77 -15.13 23.22
N ASN A 181 2.10 -16.13 22.42
CA ASN A 181 1.72 -17.52 22.64
C ASN A 181 2.59 -18.18 23.74
N LEU A 182 3.86 -17.83 23.82
CA LEU A 182 4.77 -18.33 24.86
C LEU A 182 4.28 -17.92 26.26
N LEU A 183 3.78 -16.70 26.39
CA LEU A 183 3.28 -16.12 27.63
C LEU A 183 1.79 -16.41 27.88
N ARG A 184 1.21 -17.46 27.30
CA ARG A 184 -0.24 -17.74 27.39
C ARG A 184 -0.77 -17.91 28.82
N ALA A 185 0.09 -18.28 29.78
CA ALA A 185 -0.26 -18.42 31.21
C ALA A 185 -0.23 -17.09 31.97
N GLN A 186 0.28 -16.02 31.37
CA GLN A 186 0.44 -14.70 31.98
C GLN A 186 -0.78 -13.79 31.75
N LEU A 187 -0.83 -12.66 32.45
CA LEU A 187 -1.85 -11.63 32.27
C LEU A 187 -1.87 -11.11 30.83
N GLY A 188 -3.05 -10.85 30.28
CA GLY A 188 -3.21 -10.36 28.90
C GLY A 188 -2.47 -9.05 28.63
N SER A 189 -2.43 -8.12 29.59
CA SER A 189 -1.69 -6.86 29.50
C SER A 189 -0.17 -7.11 29.41
N LEU A 190 0.37 -8.02 30.20
CA LEU A 190 1.81 -8.36 30.14
C LEU A 190 2.15 -9.00 28.78
N ARG A 191 1.31 -9.90 28.29
CA ARG A 191 1.47 -10.51 26.94
C ARG A 191 1.51 -9.45 25.85
N LEU A 192 0.62 -8.43 25.93
CA LEU A 192 0.59 -7.34 24.97
C LEU A 192 1.89 -6.50 25.04
N VAL A 193 2.29 -6.09 26.23
CA VAL A 193 3.49 -5.26 26.42
C VAL A 193 4.74 -5.98 25.90
N VAL A 194 4.93 -7.26 26.30
CA VAL A 194 6.13 -8.01 25.86
C VAL A 194 6.06 -8.36 24.39
N GLY A 195 4.87 -8.63 23.82
CA GLY A 195 4.70 -8.83 22.38
C GLY A 195 5.03 -7.57 21.56
N VAL A 196 4.56 -6.40 21.99
CA VAL A 196 4.92 -5.11 21.36
C VAL A 196 6.40 -4.83 21.52
N ALA A 197 6.99 -5.08 22.68
CA ALA A 197 8.44 -4.91 22.91
C ALA A 197 9.27 -5.83 21.98
N ALA A 198 8.85 -7.08 21.78
CA ALA A 198 9.50 -8.00 20.85
C ALA A 198 9.41 -7.49 19.39
N PHE A 199 8.24 -7.00 18.97
CA PHE A 199 8.07 -6.38 17.65
C PHE A 199 9.03 -5.19 17.46
N VAL A 200 9.01 -4.24 18.39
CA VAL A 200 9.86 -3.04 18.32
C VAL A 200 11.34 -3.41 18.34
N LEU A 201 11.76 -4.37 19.17
CA LEU A 201 13.13 -4.83 19.22
C LEU A 201 13.60 -5.38 17.86
N VAL A 202 12.81 -6.27 17.24
CA VAL A 202 13.14 -6.87 15.93
C VAL A 202 13.23 -5.79 14.85
N VAL A 203 12.27 -4.86 14.82
CA VAL A 203 12.28 -3.75 13.85
C VAL A 203 13.49 -2.86 14.05
N THR A 204 13.81 -2.49 15.30
CA THR A 204 14.96 -1.64 15.61
C THR A 204 16.28 -2.29 15.19
N LEU A 205 16.46 -3.57 15.51
CA LEU A 205 17.65 -4.31 15.08
C LEU A 205 17.75 -4.38 13.55
N GLY A 206 16.64 -4.67 12.88
CA GLY A 206 16.60 -4.68 11.42
C GLY A 206 16.92 -3.32 10.80
N TYR A 207 16.42 -2.22 11.37
CA TYR A 207 16.72 -0.87 10.89
C TYR A 207 18.17 -0.46 11.05
N ILE A 208 18.85 -0.98 12.07
CA ILE A 208 20.29 -0.77 12.26
C ILE A 208 21.10 -1.55 11.20
N LEU A 209 20.63 -2.76 10.85
CA LEU A 209 21.32 -3.62 9.88
C LEU A 209 21.07 -3.21 8.43
N LEU A 210 19.89 -2.69 8.11
CA LEU A 210 19.55 -2.28 6.76
C LEU A 210 20.18 -0.91 6.43
N PRO A 211 20.80 -0.75 5.24
CA PRO A 211 21.41 0.51 4.83
C PRO A 211 20.39 1.65 4.74
N GLY A 212 20.85 2.90 4.88
CA GLY A 212 20.08 4.09 4.59
C GLY A 212 20.08 4.38 3.08
N VAL A 213 18.96 4.88 2.56
CA VAL A 213 18.85 5.39 1.19
C VAL A 213 18.36 6.83 1.27
N ASN A 214 19.10 7.76 0.68
CA ASN A 214 18.69 9.16 0.55
C ASN A 214 19.03 9.66 -0.85
N GLU A 215 18.03 9.76 -1.68
CA GLU A 215 18.12 10.23 -3.06
C GLU A 215 17.30 11.51 -3.29
N VAL A 216 16.94 12.18 -2.20
CA VAL A 216 16.20 13.44 -2.28
C VAL A 216 17.18 14.55 -2.63
N GLY A 217 16.98 15.17 -3.79
CA GLY A 217 17.74 16.36 -4.20
C GLY A 217 17.52 17.52 -3.23
N THR A 218 18.54 18.37 -3.08
CA THR A 218 18.48 19.56 -2.20
C THR A 218 17.39 20.55 -2.61
N ASP A 219 17.05 20.55 -3.88
CA ASP A 219 16.13 21.53 -4.50
C ASP A 219 14.67 21.05 -4.49
N PHE A 220 14.42 19.79 -4.10
CA PHE A 220 13.04 19.28 -4.03
C PHE A 220 12.32 19.81 -2.77
N PRO A 221 11.10 20.39 -2.90
CA PRO A 221 10.38 20.99 -1.77
C PRO A 221 10.06 19.94 -0.68
N ALA A 222 10.60 20.14 0.51
CA ALA A 222 10.44 19.21 1.63
C ALA A 222 8.98 19.04 2.08
N SER A 223 8.15 20.10 1.95
CA SER A 223 6.72 20.06 2.23
C SER A 223 5.99 19.12 1.28
N LEU A 224 6.25 19.22 -0.04
CA LEU A 224 5.63 18.37 -1.04
C LEU A 224 6.06 16.91 -0.86
N LEU A 225 7.34 16.65 -0.55
CA LEU A 225 7.85 15.31 -0.24
C LEU A 225 7.09 14.69 0.94
N TRP A 226 6.91 15.45 2.02
CA TRP A 226 6.20 14.99 3.20
C TRP A 226 4.72 14.74 2.92
N GLU A 227 4.07 15.65 2.20
CA GLU A 227 2.67 15.51 1.79
C GLU A 227 2.44 14.29 0.89
N PHE A 228 3.35 14.02 -0.05
CA PHE A 228 3.30 12.82 -0.88
C PHE A 228 3.45 11.54 -0.05
N ARG A 229 4.42 11.49 0.86
CA ARG A 229 4.65 10.34 1.73
C ARG A 229 3.47 10.04 2.64
N THR A 230 2.87 11.08 3.23
CA THR A 230 1.68 10.92 4.07
C THR A 230 0.45 10.51 3.26
N ALA A 231 0.28 11.02 2.04
CA ALA A 231 -0.77 10.56 1.12
C ALA A 231 -0.59 9.08 0.74
N SER A 232 0.62 8.66 0.40
CA SER A 232 0.95 7.25 0.13
C SER A 232 0.66 6.35 1.33
N LEU A 233 1.00 6.81 2.55
CA LEU A 233 0.66 6.10 3.78
C LEU A 233 -0.85 5.98 3.97
N ALA A 234 -1.61 7.04 3.70
CA ALA A 234 -3.07 7.05 3.83
C ALA A 234 -3.72 6.05 2.85
N VAL A 235 -3.28 6.02 1.58
CA VAL A 235 -3.75 5.07 0.56
C VAL A 235 -3.49 3.63 1.00
N SER A 236 -2.25 3.33 1.38
CA SER A 236 -1.84 1.98 1.80
C SER A 236 -2.54 1.54 3.09
N THR A 237 -2.74 2.47 4.04
CA THR A 237 -3.48 2.22 5.29
C THR A 237 -4.96 1.93 4.98
N THR A 238 -5.59 2.72 4.10
CA THR A 238 -6.96 2.49 3.66
C THR A 238 -7.11 1.09 3.05
N LEU A 239 -6.19 0.69 2.17
CA LEU A 239 -6.21 -0.63 1.56
C LEU A 239 -6.20 -1.75 2.61
N TRP A 240 -5.19 -1.78 3.46
CA TRP A 240 -4.97 -2.88 4.40
C TRP A 240 -6.03 -2.97 5.50
N LEU A 241 -6.41 -1.83 6.10
CA LEU A 241 -7.44 -1.81 7.13
C LEU A 241 -8.81 -2.15 6.55
N SER A 242 -9.12 -1.67 5.34
CA SER A 242 -10.37 -2.02 4.67
C SER A 242 -10.44 -3.50 4.31
N ILE A 243 -9.35 -4.16 3.90
CA ILE A 243 -9.33 -5.61 3.70
C ILE A 243 -9.76 -6.33 4.97
N GLY A 244 -9.15 -6.00 6.11
CA GLY A 244 -9.49 -6.61 7.40
C GLY A 244 -10.93 -6.37 7.82
N LEU A 245 -11.40 -5.12 7.73
CA LEU A 245 -12.75 -4.71 8.12
C LEU A 245 -13.82 -5.34 7.22
N VAL A 246 -13.70 -5.21 5.91
CA VAL A 246 -14.68 -5.73 4.96
C VAL A 246 -14.74 -7.25 5.03
N PHE A 247 -13.60 -7.93 5.13
CA PHE A 247 -13.57 -9.38 5.28
C PHE A 247 -14.23 -9.82 6.59
N ALA A 248 -14.00 -9.09 7.69
CA ALA A 248 -14.66 -9.38 8.96
C ALA A 248 -16.19 -9.23 8.87
N VAL A 249 -16.66 -8.13 8.24
CA VAL A 249 -18.09 -7.88 8.03
C VAL A 249 -18.74 -8.97 7.17
N ILE A 250 -18.12 -9.33 6.04
CA ILE A 250 -18.62 -10.41 5.17
C ILE A 250 -18.70 -11.72 5.95
N THR A 251 -17.68 -12.04 6.75
CA THR A 251 -17.64 -13.26 7.54
C THR A 251 -18.75 -13.28 8.58
N GLU A 252 -18.93 -12.19 9.32
CA GLU A 252 -19.95 -12.09 10.35
C GLU A 252 -21.38 -12.14 9.77
N TRP A 253 -21.61 -11.45 8.66
CA TRP A 253 -22.91 -11.46 7.99
C TRP A 253 -23.32 -12.85 7.51
N LEU A 254 -22.41 -13.60 6.91
CA LEU A 254 -22.66 -14.96 6.43
C LEU A 254 -22.86 -15.96 7.60
N GLU A 255 -22.13 -15.80 8.70
CA GLU A 255 -22.31 -16.62 9.90
C GLU A 255 -23.70 -16.40 10.53
N ARG A 256 -24.15 -15.16 10.60
CA ARG A 256 -25.51 -14.83 11.10
C ARG A 256 -26.62 -15.36 10.18
N SER A 257 -26.40 -15.32 8.87
CA SER A 257 -27.38 -15.82 7.90
C SER A 257 -27.55 -17.35 7.95
N SER A 258 -26.48 -18.07 8.25
CA SER A 258 -26.52 -19.54 8.37
C SER A 258 -27.14 -20.04 9.68
N THR A 259 -27.23 -19.20 10.72
CA THR A 259 -27.85 -19.56 12.01
C THR A 259 -29.35 -19.26 12.08
N ARG A 260 -29.92 -18.54 11.09
CA ARG A 260 -31.36 -18.37 10.96
C ARG A 260 -31.96 -19.63 10.33
N VAL A 261 -32.23 -20.65 11.15
CA VAL A 261 -33.03 -21.81 10.76
C VAL A 261 -34.47 -21.31 10.52
N PRO A 262 -35.12 -21.66 9.40
CA PRO A 262 -36.54 -21.37 9.23
C PRO A 262 -37.33 -22.02 10.34
N GLU A 263 -38.17 -21.25 11.04
CA GLU A 263 -39.12 -21.78 12.01
C GLU A 263 -40.02 -22.80 11.28
N PRO A 264 -40.17 -24.04 11.79
CA PRO A 264 -41.02 -25.02 11.12
C PRO A 264 -42.42 -24.44 11.01
N VAL A 265 -42.95 -24.35 9.80
CA VAL A 265 -44.33 -23.98 9.53
C VAL A 265 -45.18 -24.99 10.30
N ALA A 266 -45.84 -24.53 11.36
CA ALA A 266 -46.84 -25.34 12.09
C ALA A 266 -47.91 -25.76 11.08
N THR A 267 -47.87 -27.02 10.64
CA THR A 267 -48.94 -27.63 9.88
C THR A 267 -50.17 -27.69 10.80
N ALA A 268 -51.07 -26.74 10.58
CA ALA A 268 -52.42 -26.81 11.17
C ALA A 268 -53.10 -28.09 10.63
N GLY A 269 -53.29 -29.08 11.53
CA GLY A 269 -54.07 -30.27 11.31
C GLY A 269 -55.55 -29.97 11.46
#